data_7cf8178022d0d5aefdfa1ae99758801c
#
_entry.id   7cf8178022d0d5aefdfa1ae99758801c
#
_cell.length_a   1.000
_cell.length_b   1.000
_cell.length_c   1.000
_cell.angle_alpha   90.00
_cell.angle_beta   90.00
_cell.angle_gamma   90.00
#
_symmetry.space_group_name_H-M   'P 1'
#
loop_
_entity.id
_entity.type
_entity.pdbx_description
1 polymer ?
#
loop_
_entity_poly.entity_id
_entity_poly.type
_entity_poly.pdbx_seq_one_letter_code
_entity_poly.pdbx_strand_id
1 'polypeptide(L)'
;MGNNLLSAKATLPVYDRNNLAPRIVHLGFGAFHRAHQGVYADILATEHFSDWGYYEVNLIGGEQQIADLQQQDNLYTVAEMSADAWTARVVGVVKKALHVQIDGLETVLAAMCEPQIAIVSLTITEKGYFHSPATGQLMLDHPMVVADVQNPHQPKTATGVIVEALARRKAAGLPAFTVMSCDNMPENGHVMRDVVTSYAQAVDVKLAQWIEENVTFPSTMVDRIVPAVTEDTLAKIEQLTGVRDPAGVACEPFRQWVIEDNFVAGRPEWEKAGAELVSDVLPYEEMKLRMLNGSHSFLAYLGYLAGYQHINDCMEDEHYRHAAYALMLQEQAPTLKVQGVDLQDYANRLIERYSNPALRHRTWQIAMDGSQKLPQRMLDSVRWHLAHDSKFDLLALGVAGWMRYVXGVDEQGNPIEISDPLLPVIQKAVQSSAEGKARVQSLLAIKAIFGDDLPDNSLFTAKVTEAYLSLLAHGAKATVAKYSVK
;
A
#
# COMPACT_ATOMS: atom_id res chain seq x y z
N MET A 1 4.34 27.88 21.56
CA MET A 1 2.95 27.47 21.77
C MET A 1 2.52 26.56 20.63
N GLY A 2 1.81 25.46 20.96
CA GLY A 2 1.29 24.59 19.93
C GLY A 2 0.11 25.19 19.20
N ASN A 3 -0.24 24.62 18.07
CA ASN A 3 -1.42 25.02 17.31
C ASN A 3 -2.69 24.67 18.09
N ASN A 4 -3.67 25.54 18.03
CA ASN A 4 -4.95 25.28 18.68
C ASN A 4 -5.89 24.58 17.69
N LEU A 5 -5.69 23.29 17.52
CA LEU A 5 -6.48 22.52 16.56
C LEU A 5 -7.91 22.33 17.01
N LEU A 6 -8.21 22.49 18.29
CA LEU A 6 -9.60 22.38 18.74
C LEU A 6 -10.42 23.61 18.38
N SER A 7 -9.81 24.65 17.82
CA SER A 7 -10.54 25.80 17.27
C SER A 7 -10.67 25.72 15.75
N ALA A 8 -10.21 24.64 15.13
CA ALA A 8 -10.23 24.52 13.68
C ALA A 8 -11.67 24.37 13.15
N LYS A 9 -11.88 24.85 11.92
CA LYS A 9 -13.13 24.60 11.20
C LYS A 9 -13.07 23.21 10.61
N ALA A 10 -13.49 22.23 11.39
CA ALA A 10 -13.35 20.81 11.06
C ALA A 10 -14.27 20.02 11.97
N THR A 11 -14.43 18.73 11.66
CA THR A 11 -15.06 17.83 12.60
C THR A 11 -14.07 17.61 13.76
N LEU A 12 -14.45 18.04 14.95
CA LEU A 12 -13.55 18.00 16.10
C LEU A 12 -13.82 16.76 16.96
N PRO A 13 -12.83 16.31 17.74
CA PRO A 13 -13.06 15.20 18.66
C PRO A 13 -14.13 15.61 19.70
N VAL A 14 -15.22 14.86 19.75
CA VAL A 14 -16.29 15.10 20.74
C VAL A 14 -16.18 14.12 21.90
N TYR A 15 -15.31 13.13 21.80
CA TYR A 15 -15.08 12.17 22.87
C TYR A 15 -14.15 12.76 23.93
N ASP A 16 -14.24 12.23 25.14
CA ASP A 16 -13.34 12.63 26.21
C ASP A 16 -12.01 11.92 26.05
N ARG A 17 -11.00 12.66 25.59
CA ARG A 17 -9.68 12.10 25.32
C ARG A 17 -9.00 11.56 26.57
N ASN A 18 -9.37 12.05 27.75
CA ASN A 18 -8.83 11.53 28.99
C ASN A 18 -9.29 10.12 29.29
N ASN A 19 -10.40 9.69 28.72
CA ASN A 19 -10.91 8.34 28.91
C ASN A 19 -10.33 7.32 27.95
N LEU A 20 -9.54 7.75 26.97
CA LEU A 20 -8.89 6.82 26.06
C LEU A 20 -7.80 6.03 26.78
N ALA A 21 -7.80 4.74 26.58
CA ALA A 21 -6.79 3.84 27.12
C ALA A 21 -5.80 3.48 26.01
N PRO A 22 -4.50 3.70 26.20
CA PRO A 22 -3.52 3.40 25.15
C PRO A 22 -3.25 1.91 25.08
N ARG A 23 -3.98 1.21 24.21
CA ARG A 23 -3.85 -0.23 24.05
C ARG A 23 -3.15 -0.63 22.76
N ILE A 24 -2.87 0.31 21.87
CA ILE A 24 -2.15 0.03 20.63
C ILE A 24 -0.91 0.91 20.57
N VAL A 25 0.24 0.26 20.32
CA VAL A 25 1.46 0.98 19.96
C VAL A 25 1.61 0.86 18.45
N HIS A 26 1.69 1.99 17.76
CA HIS A 26 1.88 1.98 16.32
C HIS A 26 3.28 2.46 15.98
N LEU A 27 4.00 1.68 15.18
CA LEU A 27 5.33 2.02 14.72
C LEU A 27 5.24 2.56 13.29
N GLY A 28 5.60 3.83 13.11
CA GLY A 28 5.57 4.46 11.80
C GLY A 28 4.45 5.48 11.65
N PHE A 29 4.62 6.63 12.30
CA PHE A 29 3.61 7.70 12.28
C PHE A 29 3.75 8.51 11.00
N GLY A 30 3.52 7.86 9.87
CA GLY A 30 3.59 8.50 8.56
C GLY A 30 2.24 9.00 8.10
N ALA A 31 2.25 9.57 6.90
CA ALA A 31 1.02 10.15 6.36
C ALA A 31 -0.06 9.10 6.16
N PHE A 32 0.32 7.91 5.70
CA PHE A 32 -0.68 6.88 5.44
C PHE A 32 -1.40 6.48 6.73
N HIS A 33 -0.63 6.19 7.78
CA HIS A 33 -1.25 5.80 9.06
C HIS A 33 -2.19 6.88 9.56
N ARG A 34 -1.73 8.14 9.50
CA ARG A 34 -2.55 9.25 9.99
C ARG A 34 -3.88 9.34 9.26
N ALA A 35 -3.86 9.10 7.94
CA ALA A 35 -5.06 9.23 7.11
C ALA A 35 -5.89 7.94 7.08
N HIS A 36 -5.39 6.83 7.57
CA HIS A 36 -6.07 5.54 7.46
C HIS A 36 -6.45 5.01 8.84
N GLN A 37 -5.54 4.29 9.51
CA GLN A 37 -5.89 3.70 10.81
C GLN A 37 -6.33 4.76 11.81
N GLY A 38 -5.69 5.93 11.79
CA GLY A 38 -6.07 7.01 12.69
C GLY A 38 -7.49 7.48 12.49
N VAL A 39 -7.95 7.51 11.25
CA VAL A 39 -9.33 7.92 10.95
C VAL A 39 -10.33 6.87 11.43
N TYR A 40 -10.04 5.58 11.21
CA TYR A 40 -10.93 4.53 11.75
C TYR A 40 -11.04 4.66 13.27
N ALA A 41 -9.93 4.91 13.95
CA ALA A 41 -9.96 5.05 15.41
C ALA A 41 -10.77 6.28 15.83
N ASP A 42 -10.63 7.39 15.11
CA ASP A 42 -11.36 8.60 15.42
C ASP A 42 -12.86 8.41 15.23
N ILE A 43 -13.25 7.73 14.17
CA ILE A 43 -14.67 7.44 13.91
C ILE A 43 -15.23 6.55 15.03
N LEU A 44 -14.47 5.53 15.44
CA LEU A 44 -14.93 4.66 16.53
C LEU A 44 -15.12 5.43 17.82
N ALA A 45 -14.19 6.32 18.14
CA ALA A 45 -14.31 7.11 19.37
C ALA A 45 -15.48 8.08 19.29
N THR A 46 -15.66 8.71 18.13
CA THR A 46 -16.72 9.70 17.94
C THR A 46 -18.10 9.08 17.94
N GLU A 47 -18.30 7.98 17.21
CA GLU A 47 -19.62 7.45 16.91
C GLU A 47 -19.98 6.21 17.71
N HIS A 48 -19.00 5.50 18.26
CA HIS A 48 -19.24 4.22 18.91
C HIS A 48 -18.61 4.11 20.29
N PHE A 49 -18.17 5.23 20.83
CA PHE A 49 -17.69 5.34 22.22
C PHE A 49 -16.51 4.45 22.52
N SER A 50 -15.68 4.18 21.51
CA SER A 50 -14.46 3.40 21.71
C SER A 50 -13.51 4.16 22.65
N ASP A 51 -12.89 3.42 23.57
CA ASP A 51 -11.88 4.01 24.45
C ASP A 51 -10.46 3.57 24.07
N TRP A 52 -10.28 2.98 22.88
CA TRP A 52 -8.97 2.55 22.42
C TRP A 52 -8.16 3.74 21.92
N GLY A 53 -7.02 3.99 22.56
CA GLY A 53 -6.10 5.04 22.17
C GLY A 53 -4.78 4.47 21.69
N TYR A 54 -3.96 5.33 21.13
CA TYR A 54 -2.68 4.96 20.51
C TYR A 54 -1.49 5.62 21.21
N TYR A 55 -0.40 4.87 21.33
CA TYR A 55 0.93 5.45 21.41
C TYR A 55 1.52 5.38 20.00
N GLU A 56 1.94 6.53 19.48
CA GLU A 56 2.53 6.62 18.14
C GLU A 56 4.04 6.72 18.29
N VAL A 57 4.76 5.89 17.53
CA VAL A 57 6.21 5.80 17.70
C VAL A 57 6.90 5.86 16.34
N ASN A 58 7.96 6.66 16.22
CA ASN A 58 8.88 6.57 15.11
C ASN A 58 10.23 6.11 15.63
N LEU A 59 10.84 5.16 14.92
CA LEU A 59 12.13 4.61 15.28
C LEU A 59 13.27 5.20 14.46
N ILE A 60 13.04 5.40 13.16
CA ILE A 60 14.03 5.91 12.23
C ILE A 60 13.35 6.99 11.40
N GLY A 61 13.90 8.20 11.42
CA GLY A 61 13.32 9.30 10.69
C GLY A 61 12.05 9.83 11.33
N GLY A 62 11.52 10.91 10.78
CA GLY A 62 10.27 11.48 11.26
C GLY A 62 10.34 12.14 12.61
N GLU A 63 11.53 12.59 13.02
CA GLU A 63 11.69 13.25 14.31
C GLU A 63 10.82 14.50 14.40
N GLN A 64 10.81 15.30 13.33
CA GLN A 64 10.04 16.54 13.34
C GLN A 64 8.54 16.28 13.44
N GLN A 65 8.06 15.22 12.79
CA GLN A 65 6.64 14.86 12.87
C GLN A 65 6.23 14.58 14.31
N ILE A 66 7.05 13.83 15.02
CA ILE A 66 6.76 13.50 16.41
C ILE A 66 6.85 14.75 17.28
N ALA A 67 7.88 15.58 17.07
CA ALA A 67 8.04 16.81 17.82
C ALA A 67 6.84 17.73 17.62
N ASP A 68 6.39 17.86 16.36
CA ASP A 68 5.21 18.69 16.06
C ASP A 68 3.99 18.17 16.81
N LEU A 69 3.79 16.86 16.79
CA LEU A 69 2.64 16.27 17.45
C LEU A 69 2.69 16.49 18.96
N GLN A 70 3.88 16.32 19.55
CA GLN A 70 4.03 16.55 20.98
C GLN A 70 3.70 18.00 21.36
N GLN A 71 4.00 18.95 20.47
CA GLN A 71 3.78 20.36 20.75
C GLN A 71 2.33 20.80 20.53
N GLN A 72 1.50 19.96 19.89
CA GLN A 72 0.12 20.37 19.61
C GLN A 72 -0.87 19.42 20.26
N ASP A 73 -0.57 18.98 21.46
CA ASP A 73 -1.48 18.19 22.28
C ASP A 73 -1.88 16.88 21.61
N ASN A 74 -0.99 16.31 20.80
CA ASN A 74 -1.18 15.04 20.11
C ASN A 74 -2.40 15.02 19.18
N LEU A 75 -2.77 16.18 18.65
CA LEU A 75 -3.86 16.33 17.69
C LEU A 75 -3.27 16.50 16.30
N TYR A 76 -3.98 16.03 15.27
CA TYR A 76 -3.59 16.30 13.89
C TYR A 76 -4.81 16.33 12.99
N THR A 77 -4.66 16.98 11.83
CA THR A 77 -5.74 17.21 10.87
C THR A 77 -5.63 16.24 9.71
N VAL A 78 -6.76 15.67 9.31
CA VAL A 78 -6.89 14.89 8.08
C VAL A 78 -7.90 15.59 7.19
N ALA A 79 -7.49 15.95 5.98
CA ALA A 79 -8.37 16.56 4.99
C ALA A 79 -8.71 15.55 3.92
N GLU A 80 -10.01 15.41 3.60
CA GLU A 80 -10.45 14.56 2.51
C GLU A 80 -10.70 15.42 1.29
N MET A 81 -10.06 15.07 0.18
CA MET A 81 -10.10 15.83 -1.06
C MET A 81 -11.02 15.13 -2.06
N SER A 82 -12.19 15.69 -2.33
CA SER A 82 -13.01 15.19 -3.43
C SER A 82 -12.96 16.20 -4.59
N ALA A 83 -13.58 15.83 -5.70
CA ALA A 83 -13.63 16.71 -6.85
C ALA A 83 -14.37 18.01 -6.54
N ASP A 84 -15.37 17.94 -5.66
CA ASP A 84 -16.26 19.06 -5.40
C ASP A 84 -15.86 19.88 -4.18
N ALA A 85 -15.27 19.26 -3.18
CA ALA A 85 -15.00 19.93 -1.92
C ALA A 85 -13.95 19.21 -1.11
N TRP A 86 -13.29 19.95 -0.23
CA TRP A 86 -12.40 19.40 0.78
C TRP A 86 -13.10 19.50 2.12
N THR A 87 -13.02 18.45 2.93
CA THR A 87 -13.51 18.48 4.31
C THR A 87 -12.37 18.05 5.24
N ALA A 88 -12.48 18.41 6.50
CA ALA A 88 -11.41 18.13 7.45
C ALA A 88 -11.96 17.60 8.75
N ARG A 89 -11.14 16.77 9.41
CA ARG A 89 -11.37 16.32 10.78
C ARG A 89 -10.09 16.47 11.58
N VAL A 90 -10.23 16.69 12.86
CA VAL A 90 -9.10 16.68 13.80
C VAL A 90 -9.18 15.36 14.55
N VAL A 91 -8.08 14.58 14.47
CA VAL A 91 -7.99 13.26 15.10
C VAL A 91 -7.37 13.43 16.47
N GLY A 92 -8.02 12.88 17.50
CA GLY A 92 -7.58 13.04 18.87
C GLY A 92 -7.34 11.75 19.63
N VAL A 93 -7.02 10.65 18.94
CA VAL A 93 -6.89 9.33 19.58
C VAL A 93 -5.46 9.03 20.07
N VAL A 94 -4.53 9.95 19.88
CA VAL A 94 -3.13 9.72 20.26
C VAL A 94 -2.93 10.17 21.72
N LYS A 95 -2.45 9.24 22.55
CA LYS A 95 -2.17 9.51 23.97
C LYS A 95 -0.75 9.99 24.19
N LYS A 96 0.20 9.42 23.44
CA LYS A 96 1.61 9.84 23.46
C LYS A 96 2.19 9.66 22.06
N ALA A 97 3.12 10.54 21.72
CA ALA A 97 3.94 10.41 20.52
C ALA A 97 5.40 10.37 20.98
N LEU A 98 6.12 9.33 20.52
CA LEU A 98 7.47 9.06 20.99
C LEU A 98 8.41 8.85 19.82
N HIS A 99 9.65 9.27 20.00
CA HIS A 99 10.72 8.99 19.04
C HIS A 99 11.95 8.54 19.80
N VAL A 100 12.61 7.51 19.29
CA VAL A 100 13.81 6.99 19.95
C VAL A 100 14.87 8.07 20.16
N GLN A 101 15.04 8.96 19.16
CA GLN A 101 16.05 10.02 19.26
C GLN A 101 15.64 11.15 20.20
N ILE A 102 14.34 11.39 20.36
CA ILE A 102 13.85 12.46 21.24
C ILE A 102 13.67 11.96 22.68
N ASP A 103 13.06 10.79 22.81
CA ASP A 103 12.59 10.29 24.10
C ASP A 103 13.41 9.12 24.63
N GLY A 104 14.25 8.53 23.80
CA GLY A 104 15.10 7.40 24.19
C GLY A 104 14.43 6.06 23.95
N LEU A 105 15.25 5.06 23.62
CA LEU A 105 14.76 3.71 23.36
C LEU A 105 14.07 3.12 24.58
N GLU A 106 14.60 3.37 25.77
CA GLU A 106 14.00 2.80 26.99
C GLU A 106 12.60 3.34 27.24
N THR A 107 12.34 4.60 26.90
CA THR A 107 11.00 5.15 27.00
C THR A 107 10.03 4.43 26.06
N VAL A 108 10.47 4.15 24.82
CA VAL A 108 9.66 3.42 23.86
C VAL A 108 9.38 2.01 24.33
N LEU A 109 10.42 1.30 24.77
CA LEU A 109 10.25 -0.07 25.25
C LEU A 109 9.35 -0.14 26.47
N ALA A 110 9.47 0.83 27.39
CA ALA A 110 8.60 0.87 28.57
C ALA A 110 7.14 1.05 28.17
N ALA A 111 6.88 1.88 27.16
CA ALA A 111 5.51 2.06 26.67
C ALA A 111 4.95 0.75 26.09
N MET A 112 5.77 0.02 25.35
CA MET A 112 5.34 -1.24 24.75
C MET A 112 5.13 -2.34 25.80
N CYS A 113 5.69 -2.18 26.99
CA CYS A 113 5.58 -3.15 28.05
C CYS A 113 4.49 -2.80 29.06
N GLU A 114 3.73 -1.74 28.84
CA GLU A 114 2.60 -1.45 29.72
C GLU A 114 1.57 -2.59 29.61
N PRO A 115 1.00 -3.00 30.73
CA PRO A 115 0.18 -4.23 30.72
C PRO A 115 -1.02 -4.20 29.77
N GLN A 116 -1.63 -3.04 29.54
CA GLN A 116 -2.83 -2.95 28.73
C GLN A 116 -2.56 -2.99 27.22
N ILE A 117 -1.31 -2.89 26.79
CA ILE A 117 -1.00 -2.92 25.36
C ILE A 117 -1.41 -4.27 24.79
N ALA A 118 -2.30 -4.25 23.80
CA ALA A 118 -2.87 -5.43 23.21
C ALA A 118 -2.40 -5.68 21.77
N ILE A 119 -1.97 -4.62 21.09
CA ILE A 119 -1.60 -4.67 19.68
C ILE A 119 -0.40 -3.77 19.45
N VAL A 120 0.57 -4.28 18.68
CA VAL A 120 1.61 -3.43 18.07
C VAL A 120 1.40 -3.49 16.57
N SER A 121 1.11 -2.35 15.97
CA SER A 121 0.86 -2.27 14.53
C SER A 121 1.98 -1.50 13.85
N LEU A 122 2.14 -1.70 12.54
CA LEU A 122 3.26 -1.12 11.80
C LEU A 122 2.83 -0.61 10.44
N THR A 123 3.35 0.58 10.09
CA THR A 123 3.45 1.05 8.71
C THR A 123 4.86 1.64 8.56
N ILE A 124 5.82 0.77 8.25
CA ILE A 124 7.24 1.13 8.24
C ILE A 124 7.84 0.98 6.84
N THR A 125 7.01 0.76 5.85
CA THR A 125 7.34 0.43 4.46
C THR A 125 8.03 -0.93 4.37
N GLU A 126 8.02 -1.48 3.16
CA GLU A 126 8.50 -2.84 2.94
C GLU A 126 9.94 -3.03 3.36
N LYS A 127 10.77 -2.00 3.14
CA LYS A 127 12.20 -2.07 3.46
C LYS A 127 12.47 -2.24 4.96
N GLY A 128 11.57 -1.75 5.79
CA GLY A 128 11.77 -1.80 7.24
C GLY A 128 11.72 -3.19 7.83
N TYR A 129 11.23 -4.17 7.08
CA TYR A 129 11.14 -5.54 7.57
C TYR A 129 12.42 -6.34 7.33
N PHE A 130 13.30 -5.86 6.48
CA PHE A 130 14.56 -6.54 6.16
C PHE A 130 14.33 -7.98 5.73
N HIS A 131 13.33 -8.20 4.90
CA HIS A 131 13.07 -9.51 4.34
C HIS A 131 13.48 -9.54 2.86
N SER A 132 13.91 -10.70 2.40
CA SER A 132 14.29 -10.88 1.01
C SER A 132 13.03 -10.91 0.14
N PRO A 133 12.94 -10.06 -0.89
CA PRO A 133 11.77 -10.14 -1.78
C PRO A 133 11.65 -11.49 -2.49
N ALA A 134 12.79 -12.14 -2.76
CA ALA A 134 12.79 -13.41 -3.47
C ALA A 134 12.25 -14.56 -2.63
N THR A 135 12.57 -14.58 -1.33
CA THR A 135 12.22 -15.71 -0.47
C THR A 135 11.22 -15.36 0.61
N GLY A 136 11.03 -14.08 0.90
CA GLY A 136 10.18 -13.64 2.00
C GLY A 136 10.81 -13.81 3.37
N GLN A 137 12.06 -14.24 3.44
CA GLN A 137 12.70 -14.53 4.70
C GLN A 137 13.54 -13.37 5.19
N LEU A 138 13.71 -13.28 6.51
CA LEU A 138 14.53 -12.25 7.13
C LEU A 138 15.97 -12.33 6.60
N MET A 139 16.53 -11.18 6.26
CA MET A 139 17.93 -11.10 5.81
C MET A 139 18.85 -11.09 7.02
N LEU A 140 19.19 -12.28 7.50
CA LEU A 140 20.01 -12.43 8.70
C LEU A 140 21.42 -11.91 8.52
N ASP A 141 21.87 -11.72 7.29
CA ASP A 141 23.21 -11.19 7.00
C ASP A 141 23.21 -9.68 6.79
N HIS A 142 22.06 -9.02 6.81
CA HIS A 142 22.00 -7.58 6.66
C HIS A 142 22.65 -6.92 7.88
N PRO A 143 23.53 -5.92 7.68
CA PRO A 143 24.25 -5.33 8.81
C PRO A 143 23.39 -4.84 9.95
N MET A 144 22.22 -4.26 9.66
CA MET A 144 21.35 -3.77 10.73
C MET A 144 20.74 -4.92 11.53
N VAL A 145 20.42 -6.02 10.86
CA VAL A 145 19.88 -7.19 11.56
C VAL A 145 21.00 -7.84 12.38
N VAL A 146 22.19 -7.97 11.82
CA VAL A 146 23.34 -8.53 12.53
C VAL A 146 23.60 -7.73 13.80
N ALA A 147 23.62 -6.40 13.69
CA ALA A 147 23.87 -5.54 14.85
C ALA A 147 22.83 -5.74 15.95
N ASP A 148 21.56 -5.87 15.58
CA ASP A 148 20.49 -6.10 16.57
C ASP A 148 20.63 -7.46 17.23
N VAL A 149 20.93 -8.50 16.45
CA VAL A 149 21.11 -9.84 17.02
C VAL A 149 22.26 -9.85 18.03
N GLN A 150 23.33 -9.12 17.73
CA GLN A 150 24.49 -9.04 18.62
C GLN A 150 24.24 -8.18 19.85
N ASN A 151 23.25 -7.29 19.78
CA ASN A 151 22.94 -6.40 20.90
C ASN A 151 21.42 -6.31 21.06
N PRO A 152 20.78 -7.43 21.41
CA PRO A 152 19.30 -7.51 21.34
C PRO A 152 18.57 -6.62 22.34
N HIS A 153 19.24 -6.15 23.39
CA HIS A 153 18.60 -5.30 24.38
C HIS A 153 18.59 -3.83 23.96
N GLN A 154 19.32 -3.47 22.90
CA GLN A 154 19.33 -2.12 22.37
C GLN A 154 19.10 -2.16 20.85
N PRO A 155 17.94 -2.67 20.43
CA PRO A 155 17.68 -2.83 19.01
C PRO A 155 17.42 -1.51 18.30
N LYS A 156 17.68 -1.49 16.99
CA LYS A 156 17.41 -0.35 16.15
C LYS A 156 16.34 -0.62 15.11
N THR A 157 16.17 -1.89 14.70
CA THR A 157 15.13 -2.25 13.73
C THR A 157 13.78 -2.40 14.42
N ALA A 158 12.70 -2.23 13.67
CA ALA A 158 11.36 -2.45 14.22
C ALA A 158 11.21 -3.87 14.74
N THR A 159 11.72 -4.85 13.99
CA THR A 159 11.64 -6.24 14.40
C THR A 159 12.36 -6.45 15.73
N GLY A 160 13.56 -5.90 15.85
CA GLY A 160 14.31 -6.02 17.10
C GLY A 160 13.61 -5.39 18.28
N VAL A 161 12.99 -4.22 18.06
CA VAL A 161 12.26 -3.54 19.12
C VAL A 161 11.05 -4.36 19.57
N ILE A 162 10.31 -4.92 18.61
CA ILE A 162 9.16 -5.76 18.94
C ILE A 162 9.59 -6.99 19.75
N VAL A 163 10.66 -7.66 19.32
CA VAL A 163 11.11 -8.87 20.01
C VAL A 163 11.64 -8.52 21.40
N GLU A 164 12.37 -7.41 21.55
CA GLU A 164 12.84 -7.03 22.88
C GLU A 164 11.67 -6.70 23.81
N ALA A 165 10.65 -6.01 23.29
CA ALA A 165 9.46 -5.74 24.11
C ALA A 165 8.79 -7.04 24.54
N LEU A 166 8.67 -8.01 23.63
CA LEU A 166 8.07 -9.30 23.94
C LEU A 166 8.91 -10.06 24.97
N ALA A 167 10.25 -9.99 24.84
CA ALA A 167 11.13 -10.63 25.82
C ALA A 167 10.93 -10.05 27.23
N ARG A 168 10.83 -8.72 27.32
CA ARG A 168 10.61 -8.06 28.61
C ARG A 168 9.24 -8.41 29.18
N ARG A 169 8.22 -8.49 28.33
CA ARG A 169 6.87 -8.85 28.79
C ARG A 169 6.86 -10.30 29.31
N LYS A 170 7.52 -11.20 28.58
CA LYS A 170 7.63 -12.58 29.03
C LYS A 170 8.31 -12.66 30.40
N ALA A 171 9.44 -11.95 30.56
CA ALA A 171 10.18 -11.96 31.82
C ALA A 171 9.36 -11.39 32.98
N ALA A 172 8.51 -10.41 32.69
CA ALA A 172 7.67 -9.76 33.71
C ALA A 172 6.36 -10.50 33.97
N GLY A 173 6.12 -11.59 33.27
CA GLY A 173 4.86 -12.33 33.42
C GLY A 173 3.65 -11.67 32.79
N LEU A 174 3.87 -10.74 31.85
CA LEU A 174 2.78 -10.06 31.16
C LEU A 174 2.36 -10.85 29.93
N PRO A 175 1.10 -10.75 29.52
CA PRO A 175 0.67 -11.42 28.28
C PRO A 175 1.32 -10.82 27.05
N ALA A 176 1.37 -11.62 25.98
CA ALA A 176 1.83 -11.12 24.69
C ALA A 176 0.81 -10.19 24.08
N PHE A 177 1.26 -9.41 23.10
CA PHE A 177 0.38 -8.63 22.26
C PHE A 177 0.35 -9.22 20.84
N THR A 178 -0.62 -8.79 20.06
CA THR A 178 -0.69 -9.10 18.63
C THR A 178 0.22 -8.16 17.87
N VAL A 179 0.86 -8.67 16.81
CA VAL A 179 1.71 -7.85 15.93
C VAL A 179 1.06 -7.80 14.56
N MET A 180 0.66 -6.60 14.14
CA MET A 180 -0.17 -6.42 12.96
C MET A 180 0.48 -5.46 11.97
N SER A 181 0.95 -6.00 10.85
CA SER A 181 1.45 -5.14 9.77
C SER A 181 0.28 -4.53 9.03
N CYS A 182 0.37 -3.22 8.78
CA CYS A 182 -0.58 -2.52 7.92
C CYS A 182 0.14 -1.96 6.69
N ASP A 183 1.27 -2.56 6.33
CA ASP A 183 1.99 -2.17 5.13
C ASP A 183 1.41 -2.85 3.90
N ASN A 184 1.53 -2.16 2.78
CA ASN A 184 1.00 -2.63 1.49
C ASN A 184 1.98 -3.63 0.87
N MET A 185 1.93 -4.88 1.34
CA MET A 185 2.76 -5.95 0.78
C MET A 185 2.01 -7.27 0.87
N PRO A 186 2.30 -8.20 -0.05
CA PRO A 186 1.54 -9.46 -0.10
C PRO A 186 1.68 -10.26 1.18
N GLU A 187 0.55 -10.74 1.68
CA GLU A 187 0.48 -11.61 2.86
C GLU A 187 1.31 -11.06 4.01
N ASN A 188 1.03 -9.81 4.36
CA ASN A 188 1.87 -9.09 5.31
C ASN A 188 1.89 -9.74 6.70
N GLY A 189 0.84 -10.43 7.10
CA GLY A 189 0.85 -11.15 8.37
C GLY A 189 1.85 -12.29 8.37
N HIS A 190 1.94 -13.02 7.28
CA HIS A 190 2.90 -14.11 7.15
C HIS A 190 4.32 -13.59 7.13
N VAL A 191 4.56 -12.49 6.43
CA VAL A 191 5.89 -11.87 6.41
C VAL A 191 6.28 -11.44 7.83
N MET A 192 5.37 -10.78 8.53
CA MET A 192 5.63 -10.30 9.88
C MET A 192 5.97 -11.46 10.81
N ARG A 193 5.19 -12.53 10.74
CA ARG A 193 5.43 -13.71 11.57
C ARG A 193 6.81 -14.31 11.29
N ASP A 194 7.13 -14.50 10.02
CA ASP A 194 8.42 -15.11 9.65
C ASP A 194 9.59 -14.25 10.08
N VAL A 195 9.48 -12.93 9.90
CA VAL A 195 10.56 -12.01 10.24
C VAL A 195 10.77 -11.99 11.76
N VAL A 196 9.68 -11.88 12.52
CA VAL A 196 9.77 -11.82 13.99
C VAL A 196 10.29 -13.14 14.56
N THR A 197 9.76 -14.27 14.09
CA THR A 197 10.19 -15.56 14.64
C THR A 197 11.60 -15.91 14.23
N SER A 198 12.01 -15.58 13.01
CA SER A 198 13.40 -15.82 12.58
C SER A 198 14.39 -14.99 13.38
N TYR A 199 14.07 -13.72 13.61
CA TYR A 199 14.91 -12.87 14.42
C TYR A 199 15.00 -13.40 15.86
N ALA A 200 13.85 -13.73 16.43
CA ALA A 200 13.81 -14.25 17.80
C ALA A 200 14.62 -15.54 17.91
N GLN A 201 14.53 -16.41 16.89
CA GLN A 201 15.28 -17.66 16.88
C GLN A 201 16.79 -17.40 16.93
N ALA A 202 17.25 -16.36 16.23
CA ALA A 202 18.65 -15.99 16.21
C ALA A 202 19.12 -15.43 17.55
N VAL A 203 18.22 -14.87 18.34
CA VAL A 203 18.55 -14.26 19.63
C VAL A 203 18.41 -15.27 20.77
N ASP A 204 17.30 -16.01 20.82
CA ASP A 204 16.96 -16.87 21.94
C ASP A 204 15.88 -17.86 21.49
N VAL A 205 16.26 -19.12 21.37
CA VAL A 205 15.36 -20.17 20.86
C VAL A 205 14.08 -20.29 21.73
N LYS A 206 14.23 -20.18 23.03
CA LYS A 206 13.06 -20.30 23.93
C LYS A 206 12.12 -19.13 23.75
N LEU A 207 12.65 -17.94 23.52
CA LEU A 207 11.82 -16.77 23.25
C LEU A 207 11.06 -16.95 21.95
N ALA A 208 11.74 -17.47 20.92
CA ALA A 208 11.08 -17.73 19.64
C ALA A 208 9.90 -18.69 19.81
N GLN A 209 10.10 -19.73 20.60
CA GLN A 209 9.04 -20.70 20.86
C GLN A 209 7.86 -20.04 21.57
N TRP A 210 8.16 -19.22 22.59
CA TRP A 210 7.10 -18.51 23.33
C TRP A 210 6.32 -17.58 22.41
N ILE A 211 7.02 -16.88 21.50
CA ILE A 211 6.36 -16.00 20.54
C ILE A 211 5.44 -16.80 19.62
N GLU A 212 5.92 -17.93 19.10
CA GLU A 212 5.09 -18.76 18.23
C GLU A 212 3.82 -19.23 18.93
N GLU A 213 3.90 -19.50 20.24
CA GLU A 213 2.77 -20.00 20.97
C GLU A 213 1.80 -18.94 21.45
N ASN A 214 2.25 -17.69 21.58
CA ASN A 214 1.46 -16.66 22.26
C ASN A 214 1.12 -15.44 21.43
N VAL A 215 1.82 -15.18 20.31
CA VAL A 215 1.63 -13.99 19.51
C VAL A 215 0.88 -14.35 18.24
N THR A 216 -0.10 -13.52 17.85
CA THR A 216 -0.75 -13.67 16.55
C THR A 216 -0.29 -12.57 15.60
N PHE A 217 -0.36 -12.87 14.31
CA PHE A 217 0.10 -11.99 13.25
C PHE A 217 -0.98 -11.90 12.18
N PRO A 218 -2.05 -11.17 12.44
CA PRO A 218 -3.13 -11.09 11.43
C PRO A 218 -2.66 -10.39 10.17
N SER A 219 -3.06 -10.92 9.03
CA SER A 219 -2.86 -10.23 7.77
C SER A 219 -3.89 -9.12 7.62
N THR A 220 -3.50 -8.06 6.92
CA THR A 220 -4.42 -6.96 6.62
C THR A 220 -4.27 -6.53 5.15
N MET A 221 -5.32 -5.93 4.62
CA MET A 221 -5.26 -5.26 3.32
C MET A 221 -5.75 -3.84 3.54
N VAL A 222 -4.92 -2.87 3.20
CA VAL A 222 -5.20 -1.45 3.42
C VAL A 222 -5.29 -0.75 2.08
N ASP A 223 -6.19 0.23 1.98
CA ASP A 223 -6.34 0.98 0.74
C ASP A 223 -6.88 2.37 1.04
N ARG A 224 -6.12 3.37 0.69
CA ARG A 224 -6.50 4.77 0.64
C ARG A 224 -5.37 5.51 -0.06
N ILE A 225 -5.70 6.35 -1.04
CA ILE A 225 -4.67 7.17 -1.69
C ILE A 225 -4.37 8.36 -0.80
N VAL A 226 -3.11 8.46 -0.39
CA VAL A 226 -2.63 9.53 0.49
C VAL A 226 -1.40 10.13 -0.19
N PRO A 227 -1.56 11.22 -0.94
CA PRO A 227 -0.41 11.83 -1.62
C PRO A 227 0.61 12.36 -0.62
N ALA A 228 1.85 12.47 -1.07
CA ALA A 228 2.91 13.03 -0.23
C ALA A 228 2.53 14.43 0.23
N VAL A 229 2.83 14.73 1.49
CA VAL A 229 2.53 16.03 2.08
C VAL A 229 3.55 17.03 1.57
N THR A 230 3.07 18.14 1.01
CA THR A 230 3.90 19.24 0.57
C THR A 230 3.49 20.51 1.29
N GLU A 231 4.26 21.57 1.12
CA GLU A 231 3.89 22.86 1.69
C GLU A 231 2.53 23.32 1.16
N ASP A 232 2.25 22.99 -0.12
CA ASP A 232 0.96 23.31 -0.71
C ASP A 232 -0.18 22.59 -0.01
N THR A 233 0.03 21.33 0.36
CA THR A 233 -0.95 20.56 1.12
C THR A 233 -1.26 21.26 2.43
N LEU A 234 -0.22 21.66 3.16
CA LEU A 234 -0.40 22.27 4.46
C LEU A 234 -1.06 23.65 4.36
N ALA A 235 -0.73 24.41 3.30
CA ALA A 235 -1.37 25.69 3.07
C ALA A 235 -2.85 25.54 2.79
N LYS A 236 -3.23 24.53 2.02
CA LYS A 236 -4.64 24.28 1.72
C LYS A 236 -5.41 23.84 2.96
N ILE A 237 -4.80 23.03 3.80
CA ILE A 237 -5.42 22.62 5.06
C ILE A 237 -5.65 23.85 5.96
N GLU A 238 -4.66 24.72 6.02
CA GLU A 238 -4.80 25.95 6.82
C GLU A 238 -5.91 26.84 6.28
N GLN A 239 -6.00 26.96 4.95
CA GLN A 239 -7.06 27.73 4.32
C GLN A 239 -8.43 27.15 4.66
N LEU A 240 -8.53 25.82 4.64
CA LEU A 240 -9.78 25.12 4.91
C LEU A 240 -10.21 25.26 6.37
N THR A 241 -9.27 25.08 7.30
CA THR A 241 -9.58 24.95 8.73
C THR A 241 -9.34 26.22 9.54
N GLY A 242 -8.55 27.15 9.00
CA GLY A 242 -8.16 28.34 9.74
C GLY A 242 -7.00 28.14 10.68
N VAL A 243 -6.42 26.94 10.74
CA VAL A 243 -5.35 26.63 11.68
C VAL A 243 -4.21 25.93 10.94
N ARG A 244 -2.99 26.39 11.18
CA ARG A 244 -1.80 25.77 10.61
C ARG A 244 -1.48 24.48 11.36
N ASP A 245 -1.33 23.37 10.65
CA ASP A 245 -1.01 22.07 11.22
C ASP A 245 0.14 21.43 10.48
N PRO A 246 1.37 21.48 11.02
CA PRO A 246 2.49 20.84 10.33
C PRO A 246 2.39 19.31 10.27
N ALA A 247 1.55 18.69 11.08
CA ALA A 247 1.31 17.25 11.02
C ALA A 247 0.11 16.88 10.17
N GLY A 248 -0.48 17.83 9.46
CA GLY A 248 -1.64 17.58 8.65
C GLY A 248 -1.36 16.69 7.45
N VAL A 249 -2.39 15.96 7.01
CA VAL A 249 -2.32 15.09 5.83
C VAL A 249 -3.59 15.27 5.02
N ALA A 250 -3.50 14.92 3.73
CA ALA A 250 -4.66 14.95 2.85
C ALA A 250 -4.78 13.60 2.14
N CYS A 251 -6.01 13.22 1.83
CA CYS A 251 -6.28 11.91 1.25
C CYS A 251 -7.57 11.96 0.45
N GLU A 252 -7.83 10.87 -0.29
CA GLU A 252 -9.09 10.72 -0.99
C GLU A 252 -10.22 10.38 -0.01
N PRO A 253 -11.50 10.52 -0.42
CA PRO A 253 -12.61 10.13 0.46
C PRO A 253 -12.69 8.62 0.70
N PHE A 254 -12.33 7.81 -0.28
CA PHE A 254 -12.41 6.35 -0.16
C PHE A 254 -11.39 5.84 0.86
N ARG A 255 -11.79 4.84 1.64
CA ARG A 255 -10.88 4.07 2.46
C ARG A 255 -11.39 2.64 2.56
N GLN A 256 -10.46 1.70 2.71
CA GLN A 256 -10.80 0.29 2.87
C GLN A 256 -9.79 -0.37 3.77
N TRP A 257 -10.25 -1.26 4.63
CA TRP A 257 -9.39 -2.00 5.54
C TRP A 257 -10.03 -3.38 5.74
N VAL A 258 -9.29 -4.42 5.37
CA VAL A 258 -9.70 -5.80 5.57
C VAL A 258 -8.71 -6.41 6.55
N ILE A 259 -9.20 -7.07 7.59
CA ILE A 259 -8.39 -7.51 8.71
C ILE A 259 -8.73 -8.95 9.04
N GLU A 260 -7.70 -9.80 9.14
CA GLU A 260 -7.87 -11.15 9.63
C GLU A 260 -8.18 -11.07 11.13
N ASP A 261 -9.30 -11.68 11.55
CA ASP A 261 -9.76 -11.54 12.93
C ASP A 261 -9.04 -12.56 13.81
N ASN A 262 -7.80 -12.25 14.19
CA ASN A 262 -6.93 -13.17 14.91
C ASN A 262 -6.08 -12.38 15.91
N PHE A 263 -6.64 -12.13 17.11
CA PHE A 263 -6.03 -11.26 18.11
C PHE A 263 -5.97 -11.97 19.45
N VAL A 264 -4.84 -11.84 20.14
CA VAL A 264 -4.63 -12.56 21.42
C VAL A 264 -5.15 -11.80 22.63
N ALA A 265 -5.32 -10.48 22.52
CA ALA A 265 -5.66 -9.64 23.68
C ALA A 265 -6.79 -8.66 23.37
N GLY A 266 -7.60 -8.98 22.37
CA GLY A 266 -8.70 -8.13 21.98
C GLY A 266 -8.30 -7.08 20.94
N ARG A 267 -9.30 -6.41 20.43
CA ARG A 267 -9.13 -5.41 19.40
C ARG A 267 -10.29 -4.42 19.42
N PRO A 268 -10.10 -3.23 18.83
CA PRO A 268 -11.25 -2.34 18.62
C PRO A 268 -12.29 -2.99 17.72
N GLU A 269 -13.52 -2.50 17.81
CA GLU A 269 -14.59 -2.96 16.93
C GLU A 269 -14.52 -2.21 15.61
N TRP A 270 -13.45 -2.41 14.87
CA TRP A 270 -13.19 -1.69 13.62
C TRP A 270 -14.31 -1.85 12.59
N GLU A 271 -15.05 -2.95 12.66
CA GLU A 271 -16.15 -3.18 11.72
C GLU A 271 -17.24 -2.11 11.88
N LYS A 272 -17.36 -1.51 13.04
CA LYS A 272 -18.32 -0.42 13.23
C LYS A 272 -17.92 0.86 12.51
N ALA A 273 -16.66 0.98 12.14
CA ALA A 273 -16.17 2.12 11.35
C ALA A 273 -15.98 1.75 9.88
N GLY A 274 -16.45 0.57 9.48
CA GLY A 274 -16.43 0.17 8.09
C GLY A 274 -15.33 -0.80 7.68
N ALA A 275 -14.46 -1.21 8.59
CA ALA A 275 -13.47 -2.23 8.28
C ALA A 275 -14.16 -3.59 8.15
N GLU A 276 -13.52 -4.51 7.43
CA GLU A 276 -14.04 -5.85 7.25
C GLU A 276 -13.18 -6.83 8.02
N LEU A 277 -13.77 -7.52 8.98
CA LEU A 277 -13.09 -8.56 9.77
C LEU A 277 -13.41 -9.89 9.12
N VAL A 278 -12.37 -10.62 8.70
CA VAL A 278 -12.54 -11.83 7.89
C VAL A 278 -11.66 -12.94 8.45
N SER A 279 -11.87 -14.16 7.94
CA SER A 279 -11.00 -15.28 8.31
C SER A 279 -9.79 -15.39 7.39
N ASP A 280 -9.87 -14.85 6.17
CA ASP A 280 -8.79 -14.96 5.18
C ASP A 280 -8.77 -13.69 4.33
N VAL A 281 -7.69 -12.94 4.41
CA VAL A 281 -7.54 -11.67 3.70
C VAL A 281 -7.12 -11.87 2.24
N LEU A 282 -6.53 -13.02 1.90
CA LEU A 282 -5.93 -13.21 0.58
C LEU A 282 -6.89 -12.94 -0.59
N PRO A 283 -8.15 -13.42 -0.57
CA PRO A 283 -9.03 -13.11 -1.71
C PRO A 283 -9.26 -11.61 -1.92
N TYR A 284 -9.32 -10.84 -0.83
CA TYR A 284 -9.48 -9.39 -0.95
C TYR A 284 -8.22 -8.72 -1.48
N GLU A 285 -7.08 -9.23 -1.08
CA GLU A 285 -5.79 -8.77 -1.56
C GLU A 285 -5.68 -8.95 -3.08
N GLU A 286 -6.09 -10.14 -3.56
CA GLU A 286 -6.06 -10.42 -5.00
C GLU A 286 -7.04 -9.51 -5.75
N MET A 287 -8.20 -9.24 -5.16
CA MET A 287 -9.16 -8.33 -5.77
C MET A 287 -8.54 -6.95 -5.99
N LYS A 288 -7.93 -6.40 -4.96
CA LYS A 288 -7.28 -5.09 -5.08
C LYS A 288 -6.14 -5.14 -6.09
N LEU A 289 -5.31 -6.18 -6.01
CA LEU A 289 -4.14 -6.29 -6.87
C LEU A 289 -4.54 -6.34 -8.34
N ARG A 290 -5.54 -7.16 -8.68
CA ARG A 290 -5.91 -7.34 -10.08
C ARG A 290 -6.82 -6.24 -10.59
N MET A 291 -7.84 -5.84 -9.83
CA MET A 291 -8.77 -4.83 -10.32
C MET A 291 -8.19 -3.42 -10.21
N LEU A 292 -7.74 -3.02 -9.01
CA LEU A 292 -7.18 -1.68 -8.84
C LEU A 292 -5.81 -1.57 -9.48
N ASN A 293 -4.86 -2.37 -9.01
CA ASN A 293 -3.48 -2.19 -9.44
C ASN A 293 -3.29 -2.59 -10.89
N GLY A 294 -4.00 -3.61 -11.36
CA GLY A 294 -3.94 -4.01 -12.75
C GLY A 294 -4.43 -2.92 -13.70
N SER A 295 -5.59 -2.34 -13.40
CA SER A 295 -6.10 -1.25 -14.26
C SER A 295 -5.25 0.01 -14.14
N HIS A 296 -4.65 0.24 -12.98
CA HIS A 296 -3.72 1.35 -12.79
C HIS A 296 -2.54 1.25 -13.75
N SER A 297 -1.92 0.07 -13.82
CA SER A 297 -0.80 -0.15 -14.73
C SER A 297 -1.23 -0.01 -16.19
N PHE A 298 -2.38 -0.59 -16.54
CA PHE A 298 -2.96 -0.47 -17.89
C PHE A 298 -3.07 0.99 -18.28
N LEU A 299 -3.67 1.80 -17.41
CA LEU A 299 -3.85 3.22 -17.69
C LEU A 299 -2.54 3.99 -17.69
N ALA A 300 -1.59 3.57 -16.84
CA ALA A 300 -0.31 4.29 -16.77
C ALA A 300 0.46 4.19 -18.08
N TYR A 301 0.59 2.97 -18.63
CA TYR A 301 1.35 2.82 -19.87
C TYR A 301 0.62 3.44 -21.05
N LEU A 302 -0.63 3.06 -21.21
CA LEU A 302 -1.38 3.53 -22.38
C LEU A 302 -1.74 5.01 -22.28
N GLY A 303 -1.93 5.50 -21.06
CA GLY A 303 -2.18 6.92 -20.85
C GLY A 303 -0.94 7.77 -21.09
N TYR A 304 0.19 7.34 -20.59
CA TYR A 304 1.44 8.05 -20.83
C TYR A 304 1.72 8.16 -22.33
N LEU A 305 1.56 7.04 -23.04
CA LEU A 305 1.80 7.04 -24.49
C LEU A 305 0.85 7.97 -25.23
N ALA A 306 -0.36 8.14 -24.73
CA ALA A 306 -1.34 9.03 -25.34
C ALA A 306 -1.12 10.51 -24.97
N GLY A 307 -0.17 10.78 -24.05
CA GLY A 307 0.09 12.14 -23.61
C GLY A 307 -0.67 12.53 -22.35
N TYR A 308 -1.33 11.61 -21.70
CA TYR A 308 -2.04 11.90 -20.45
C TYR A 308 -1.07 11.84 -19.28
N GLN A 309 -0.93 12.95 -18.57
CA GLN A 309 0.04 13.04 -17.47
C GLN A 309 -0.48 12.47 -16.17
N HIS A 310 -1.79 12.46 -15.98
CA HIS A 310 -2.40 12.00 -14.74
C HIS A 310 -3.50 10.98 -15.03
N ILE A 311 -3.77 10.13 -14.07
CA ILE A 311 -4.82 9.11 -14.22
C ILE A 311 -6.18 9.77 -14.46
N ASN A 312 -6.46 10.90 -13.77
CA ASN A 312 -7.75 11.56 -14.00
C ASN A 312 -7.87 12.10 -15.43
N ASP A 313 -6.74 12.43 -16.08
CA ASP A 313 -6.80 12.81 -17.51
C ASP A 313 -7.27 11.63 -18.35
N CYS A 314 -6.82 10.41 -18.04
CA CYS A 314 -7.26 9.22 -18.75
C CYS A 314 -8.78 9.05 -18.63
N MET A 315 -9.33 9.38 -17.48
CA MET A 315 -10.77 9.18 -17.24
C MET A 315 -11.65 10.16 -18.00
N GLU A 316 -11.08 11.26 -18.47
CA GLU A 316 -11.83 12.19 -19.32
C GLU A 316 -11.97 11.66 -20.74
N ASP A 317 -11.19 10.67 -21.11
CA ASP A 317 -11.29 9.99 -22.41
C ASP A 317 -12.22 8.79 -22.22
N GLU A 318 -13.40 8.85 -22.86
CA GLU A 318 -14.40 7.81 -22.61
C GLU A 318 -13.93 6.44 -23.07
N HIS A 319 -13.05 6.34 -24.06
CA HIS A 319 -12.55 5.03 -24.49
C HIS A 319 -11.62 4.45 -23.45
N TYR A 320 -10.78 5.27 -22.84
CA TYR A 320 -9.92 4.81 -21.74
C TYR A 320 -10.75 4.38 -20.54
N ARG A 321 -11.78 5.17 -20.22
CA ARG A 321 -12.64 4.83 -19.09
C ARG A 321 -13.37 3.51 -19.32
N HIS A 322 -13.92 3.33 -20.53
CA HIS A 322 -14.60 2.08 -20.87
C HIS A 322 -13.65 0.90 -20.88
N ALA A 323 -12.43 1.07 -21.42
CA ALA A 323 -11.45 0.00 -21.47
C ALA A 323 -11.04 -0.43 -20.06
N ALA A 324 -10.80 0.52 -19.17
CA ALA A 324 -10.43 0.21 -17.80
C ALA A 324 -11.55 -0.55 -17.09
N TYR A 325 -12.79 -0.08 -17.28
CA TYR A 325 -13.95 -0.73 -16.67
C TYR A 325 -14.12 -2.17 -17.19
N ALA A 326 -14.00 -2.34 -18.50
CA ALA A 326 -14.11 -3.67 -19.10
C ALA A 326 -12.98 -4.58 -18.65
N LEU A 327 -11.78 -4.06 -18.55
CA LEU A 327 -10.65 -4.83 -18.02
C LEU A 327 -10.97 -5.35 -16.63
N MET A 328 -11.47 -4.47 -15.76
CA MET A 328 -11.78 -4.84 -14.40
C MET A 328 -12.88 -5.91 -14.33
N LEU A 329 -13.99 -5.71 -15.04
CA LEU A 329 -15.16 -6.56 -14.86
C LEU A 329 -15.14 -7.79 -15.76
N GLN A 330 -14.63 -7.69 -16.97
CA GLN A 330 -14.70 -8.80 -17.91
C GLN A 330 -13.46 -9.68 -17.87
N GLU A 331 -12.31 -9.14 -17.48
CA GLU A 331 -11.08 -9.90 -17.54
C GLU A 331 -10.42 -10.15 -16.19
N GLN A 332 -10.53 -9.21 -15.23
CA GLN A 332 -9.92 -9.43 -13.93
C GLN A 332 -10.90 -10.07 -12.93
N ALA A 333 -12.13 -9.55 -12.85
CA ALA A 333 -13.09 -10.07 -11.89
C ALA A 333 -13.34 -11.58 -12.01
N PRO A 334 -13.43 -12.16 -13.24
CA PRO A 334 -13.66 -13.60 -13.31
C PRO A 334 -12.56 -14.45 -12.69
N THR A 335 -11.35 -13.93 -12.55
CA THR A 335 -10.22 -14.68 -11.99
C THR A 335 -10.23 -14.71 -10.47
N LEU A 336 -11.13 -13.95 -9.82
CA LEU A 336 -11.08 -13.71 -8.39
C LEU A 336 -11.87 -14.74 -7.60
N LYS A 337 -11.39 -15.02 -6.39
CA LYS A 337 -12.03 -15.97 -5.48
C LYS A 337 -12.84 -15.28 -4.38
N VAL A 338 -12.77 -13.95 -4.30
CA VAL A 338 -13.45 -13.21 -3.24
C VAL A 338 -14.96 -13.42 -3.35
N GLN A 339 -15.61 -13.54 -2.19
CA GLN A 339 -17.05 -13.74 -2.11
C GLN A 339 -17.69 -12.65 -1.28
N GLY A 340 -18.97 -12.38 -1.57
CA GLY A 340 -19.73 -11.42 -0.81
C GLY A 340 -19.42 -9.97 -1.13
N VAL A 341 -18.69 -9.71 -2.22
CA VAL A 341 -18.36 -8.36 -2.66
C VAL A 341 -19.05 -8.11 -4.00
N ASP A 342 -19.70 -6.95 -4.10
CA ASP A 342 -20.28 -6.51 -5.36
C ASP A 342 -19.15 -5.95 -6.22
N LEU A 343 -18.63 -6.77 -7.14
CA LEU A 343 -17.48 -6.38 -7.94
C LEU A 343 -17.81 -5.27 -8.93
N GLN A 344 -19.07 -5.20 -9.39
CA GLN A 344 -19.48 -4.09 -10.25
C GLN A 344 -19.44 -2.77 -9.48
N ASP A 345 -19.93 -2.77 -8.24
CA ASP A 345 -19.85 -1.58 -7.40
C ASP A 345 -18.39 -1.21 -7.12
N TYR A 346 -17.55 -2.21 -6.88
CA TYR A 346 -16.13 -1.97 -6.65
C TYR A 346 -15.47 -1.32 -7.87
N ALA A 347 -15.78 -1.83 -9.07
CA ALA A 347 -15.25 -1.25 -10.31
C ALA A 347 -15.73 0.19 -10.48
N ASN A 348 -17.02 0.46 -10.20
CA ASN A 348 -17.55 1.82 -10.29
C ASN A 348 -16.83 2.77 -9.34
N ARG A 349 -16.54 2.30 -8.12
CA ARG A 349 -15.82 3.11 -7.15
C ARG A 349 -14.39 3.38 -7.62
N LEU A 350 -13.75 2.39 -8.26
CA LEU A 350 -12.40 2.59 -8.78
C LEU A 350 -12.38 3.66 -9.86
N ILE A 351 -13.35 3.63 -10.77
CA ILE A 351 -13.45 4.66 -11.80
C ILE A 351 -13.64 6.04 -11.16
N GLU A 352 -14.48 6.11 -10.15
CA GLU A 352 -14.73 7.36 -9.43
C GLU A 352 -13.43 7.88 -8.78
N ARG A 353 -12.68 6.99 -8.15
CA ARG A 353 -11.40 7.36 -7.51
C ARG A 353 -10.40 7.85 -8.54
N TYR A 354 -10.30 7.13 -9.67
CA TYR A 354 -9.40 7.53 -10.76
C TYR A 354 -9.76 8.89 -11.35
N SER A 355 -11.05 9.24 -11.32
CA SER A 355 -11.53 10.47 -11.92
C SER A 355 -11.31 11.69 -11.04
N ASN A 356 -10.88 11.52 -9.80
CA ASN A 356 -10.72 12.60 -8.83
C ASN A 356 -9.51 13.47 -9.20
N PRO A 357 -9.71 14.70 -9.69
CA PRO A 357 -8.60 15.52 -10.14
C PRO A 357 -7.74 16.06 -9.00
N ALA A 358 -8.25 16.02 -7.77
CA ALA A 358 -7.49 16.51 -6.61
C ALA A 358 -6.30 15.62 -6.30
N LEU A 359 -6.33 14.35 -6.72
CA LEU A 359 -5.26 13.41 -6.39
C LEU A 359 -4.03 13.57 -7.28
N ARG A 360 -4.20 13.94 -8.55
CA ARG A 360 -3.12 14.23 -9.49
C ARG A 360 -2.08 13.11 -9.54
N HIS A 361 -2.56 11.87 -9.68
CA HIS A 361 -1.70 10.69 -9.68
C HIS A 361 -1.04 10.55 -11.05
N ARG A 362 0.28 10.64 -11.10
CA ARG A 362 1.02 10.72 -12.36
C ARG A 362 1.15 9.35 -13.01
N THR A 363 0.85 9.30 -14.30
CA THR A 363 1.00 8.06 -15.07
C THR A 363 2.44 7.58 -15.07
N TRP A 364 3.41 8.51 -15.21
CA TRP A 364 4.82 8.14 -15.20
C TRP A 364 5.23 7.44 -13.89
N GLN A 365 4.71 7.92 -12.78
CA GLN A 365 5.06 7.34 -11.48
C GLN A 365 4.50 5.94 -11.32
N ILE A 366 3.26 5.73 -11.76
CA ILE A 366 2.63 4.42 -11.69
C ILE A 366 3.32 3.43 -12.63
N ALA A 367 3.84 3.92 -13.74
CA ALA A 367 4.50 3.08 -14.76
C ALA A 367 5.83 2.50 -14.29
N MET A 368 6.38 2.99 -13.18
CA MET A 368 7.68 2.51 -12.69
C MET A 368 7.60 1.05 -12.26
N ASP A 369 8.71 0.35 -12.39
CA ASP A 369 8.89 -1.01 -11.90
C ASP A 369 7.94 -2.01 -12.55
N GLY A 370 7.68 -1.83 -13.84
CA GLY A 370 6.76 -2.72 -14.56
C GLY A 370 7.19 -4.17 -14.51
N SER A 371 8.49 -4.45 -14.53
CA SER A 371 8.95 -5.83 -14.46
C SER A 371 8.54 -6.52 -13.15
N GLN A 372 8.38 -5.76 -12.08
CA GLN A 372 7.98 -6.29 -10.78
C GLN A 372 6.46 -6.34 -10.63
N LYS A 373 5.74 -5.57 -11.42
CA LYS A 373 4.29 -5.40 -11.27
C LYS A 373 3.48 -6.27 -12.23
N LEU A 374 3.93 -6.37 -13.48
CA LEU A 374 3.16 -7.09 -14.50
C LEU A 374 2.81 -8.53 -14.11
N PRO A 375 3.74 -9.32 -13.53
CA PRO A 375 3.39 -10.72 -13.26
C PRO A 375 2.16 -10.87 -12.38
N GLN A 376 2.08 -10.12 -11.31
CA GLN A 376 0.99 -10.26 -10.34
C GLN A 376 -0.27 -9.53 -10.79
N ARG A 377 -0.10 -8.39 -11.46
CA ARG A 377 -1.23 -7.54 -11.80
C ARG A 377 -1.95 -8.00 -13.06
N MET A 378 -1.23 -8.61 -13.99
CA MET A 378 -1.79 -8.96 -15.31
C MET A 378 -1.50 -10.38 -15.73
N LEU A 379 -0.26 -10.86 -15.60
CA LEU A 379 0.11 -12.14 -16.22
C LEU A 379 -0.52 -13.32 -15.51
N ASP A 380 -0.71 -13.26 -14.20
CA ASP A 380 -1.40 -14.34 -13.51
C ASP A 380 -2.85 -14.45 -13.98
N SER A 381 -3.48 -13.32 -14.27
CA SER A 381 -4.84 -13.34 -14.83
C SER A 381 -4.85 -13.90 -16.25
N VAL A 382 -3.84 -13.57 -17.05
CA VAL A 382 -3.72 -14.17 -18.38
C VAL A 382 -3.64 -15.70 -18.25
N ARG A 383 -2.82 -16.18 -17.33
CA ARG A 383 -2.70 -17.64 -17.13
C ARG A 383 -4.03 -18.26 -16.73
N TRP A 384 -4.79 -17.56 -15.90
CA TRP A 384 -6.12 -18.03 -15.54
C TRP A 384 -7.01 -18.17 -16.76
N HIS A 385 -7.02 -17.16 -17.65
CA HIS A 385 -7.84 -17.20 -18.86
C HIS A 385 -7.39 -18.28 -19.81
N LEU A 386 -6.07 -18.48 -19.94
CA LEU A 386 -5.57 -19.56 -20.79
C LEU A 386 -6.03 -20.93 -20.28
N ALA A 387 -6.07 -21.08 -18.96
CA ALA A 387 -6.53 -22.35 -18.37
C ALA A 387 -8.04 -22.54 -18.48
N HIS A 388 -8.79 -21.46 -18.62
CA HIS A 388 -10.26 -21.49 -18.66
C HIS A 388 -10.82 -21.21 -20.05
N ASP A 389 -9.96 -21.02 -21.04
CA ASP A 389 -10.35 -20.79 -22.43
C ASP A 389 -11.26 -19.55 -22.54
N SER A 390 -10.89 -18.49 -21.88
CA SER A 390 -11.69 -17.26 -21.85
C SER A 390 -10.90 -16.06 -22.35
N LYS A 391 -11.59 -14.93 -22.51
CA LYS A 391 -11.10 -13.76 -23.21
C LYS A 391 -10.14 -12.93 -22.35
N PHE A 392 -9.02 -12.48 -22.95
CA PHE A 392 -8.07 -11.63 -22.26
C PHE A 392 -7.46 -10.55 -23.18
N ASP A 393 -8.26 -10.01 -24.10
CA ASP A 393 -7.75 -9.05 -25.08
C ASP A 393 -7.22 -7.77 -24.42
N LEU A 394 -7.90 -7.26 -23.40
CA LEU A 394 -7.46 -6.03 -22.72
C LEU A 394 -6.22 -6.27 -21.88
N LEU A 395 -6.12 -7.43 -21.25
CA LEU A 395 -4.88 -7.78 -20.55
C LEU A 395 -3.71 -7.83 -21.54
N ALA A 396 -3.93 -8.41 -22.71
CA ALA A 396 -2.89 -8.44 -23.73
C ALA A 396 -2.52 -7.05 -24.19
N LEU A 397 -3.50 -6.16 -24.32
CA LEU A 397 -3.22 -4.77 -24.67
C LEU A 397 -2.40 -4.08 -23.58
N GLY A 398 -2.69 -4.34 -22.32
CA GLY A 398 -1.92 -3.79 -21.23
C GLY A 398 -0.46 -4.23 -21.26
N VAL A 399 -0.22 -5.50 -21.55
CA VAL A 399 1.13 -6.02 -21.70
C VAL A 399 1.83 -5.34 -22.88
N ALA A 400 1.14 -5.23 -24.01
CA ALA A 400 1.69 -4.57 -25.20
C ALA A 400 1.99 -3.09 -24.91
N GLY A 401 1.15 -2.45 -24.09
CA GLY A 401 1.39 -1.08 -23.68
C GLY A 401 2.70 -0.93 -22.92
N TRP A 402 2.96 -1.85 -22.01
CA TRP A 402 4.25 -1.85 -21.32
C TRP A 402 5.39 -2.04 -22.32
N MET A 403 5.24 -2.96 -23.27
CA MET A 403 6.29 -3.20 -24.27
C MET A 403 6.58 -1.95 -25.09
N ARG A 404 5.53 -1.22 -25.48
CA ARG A 404 5.70 0.00 -26.25
C ARG A 404 6.34 1.09 -25.38
N TYR A 405 5.98 1.15 -24.12
CA TYR A 405 6.50 2.13 -23.16
C TYR A 405 8.01 1.94 -22.97
N VAL A 406 8.46 0.71 -22.84
CA VAL A 406 9.87 0.47 -22.55
C VAL A 406 10.79 0.66 -23.74
N UNK A 407 10.20 1.10 -24.93
CA UNK A 407 10.79 1.36 -25.74
C UNK A 407 11.41 2.26 -25.57
N GLY A 408 11.23 3.15 -24.66
CA GLY A 408 12.01 4.27 -24.21
C GLY A 408 11.84 5.56 -24.99
N VAL A 409 10.96 5.53 -25.97
CA VAL A 409 10.69 6.71 -26.81
C VAL A 409 9.17 6.79 -26.99
N ASP A 410 8.58 7.95 -26.73
CA ASP A 410 7.12 8.10 -26.84
C ASP A 410 6.70 8.29 -28.30
N GLU A 411 5.40 8.54 -28.51
CA GLU A 411 4.86 8.62 -29.87
C GLU A 411 5.31 9.86 -30.61
N GLN A 412 5.79 10.88 -29.91
CA GLN A 412 6.32 12.09 -30.52
C GLN A 412 7.84 12.05 -30.69
N GLY A 413 8.47 10.95 -30.32
CA GLY A 413 9.91 10.82 -30.46
C GLY A 413 10.71 11.32 -29.27
N ASN A 414 10.03 11.69 -28.19
CA ASN A 414 10.71 12.15 -26.98
C ASN A 414 11.13 10.96 -26.11
N PRO A 415 12.26 11.06 -25.42
CA PRO A 415 12.68 9.95 -24.55
C PRO A 415 11.76 9.76 -23.37
N ILE A 416 11.57 8.50 -22.99
CA ILE A 416 10.87 8.11 -21.76
C ILE A 416 11.93 7.65 -20.78
N GLU A 417 11.96 8.26 -19.60
CA GLU A 417 12.87 7.83 -18.55
C GLU A 417 12.28 6.59 -17.88
N ILE A 418 12.84 5.42 -18.15
CA ILE A 418 12.35 4.16 -17.61
C ILE A 418 13.01 3.89 -16.26
N SER A 419 12.21 3.70 -15.24
CA SER A 419 12.69 3.33 -13.91
C SER A 419 12.26 1.90 -13.61
N ASP A 420 13.23 0.98 -13.54
CA ASP A 420 12.93 -0.43 -13.38
C ASP A 420 14.17 -1.17 -12.93
N PRO A 421 14.07 -2.05 -11.92
CA PRO A 421 15.25 -2.82 -11.47
C PRO A 421 15.85 -3.69 -12.58
N LEU A 422 15.05 -4.11 -13.56
CA LEU A 422 15.52 -4.93 -14.67
C LEU A 422 15.83 -4.10 -15.92
N LEU A 423 16.05 -2.79 -15.76
CA LEU A 423 16.29 -1.93 -16.91
C LEU A 423 17.41 -2.43 -17.80
N PRO A 424 18.58 -2.87 -17.29
CA PRO A 424 19.62 -3.37 -18.21
C PRO A 424 19.18 -4.55 -19.05
N VAL A 425 18.41 -5.47 -18.48
CA VAL A 425 17.89 -6.63 -19.22
C VAL A 425 16.88 -6.16 -20.27
N ILE A 426 16.00 -5.24 -19.89
CA ILE A 426 14.98 -4.72 -20.79
C ILE A 426 15.64 -3.97 -21.95
N GLN A 427 16.64 -3.14 -21.65
CA GLN A 427 17.32 -2.37 -22.69
C GLN A 427 18.04 -3.28 -23.66
N LYS A 428 18.66 -4.36 -23.15
CA LYS A 428 19.32 -5.31 -24.03
C LYS A 428 18.32 -5.97 -24.98
N ALA A 429 17.16 -6.35 -24.46
CA ALA A 429 16.12 -6.97 -25.30
C ALA A 429 15.64 -6.01 -26.37
N VAL A 430 15.48 -4.75 -26.02
CA VAL A 430 15.00 -3.73 -26.97
C VAL A 430 16.08 -3.48 -28.04
N GLN A 431 17.34 -3.30 -27.63
CA GLN A 431 18.42 -2.94 -28.54
C GLN A 431 18.79 -4.07 -29.48
N SER A 432 18.56 -5.31 -29.08
CA SER A 432 18.97 -6.48 -29.88
C SER A 432 17.88 -6.99 -30.81
N SER A 433 16.77 -6.26 -30.90
CA SER A 433 15.63 -6.73 -31.72
C SER A 433 15.13 -5.64 -32.63
N ALA A 434 14.66 -6.05 -33.82
CA ALA A 434 13.99 -5.13 -34.74
C ALA A 434 12.60 -4.79 -34.19
N GLU A 435 12.13 -3.60 -34.54
CA GLU A 435 10.79 -3.17 -34.15
C GLU A 435 9.75 -4.09 -34.77
N GLY A 436 8.66 -4.34 -34.02
CA GLY A 436 7.59 -5.17 -34.49
C GLY A 436 7.57 -6.51 -33.77
N LYS A 437 7.23 -7.57 -34.50
CA LYS A 437 7.08 -8.90 -33.90
C LYS A 437 8.36 -9.37 -33.20
N ALA A 438 9.51 -9.06 -33.77
CA ALA A 438 10.80 -9.46 -33.17
C ALA A 438 10.97 -8.81 -31.78
N ARG A 439 10.54 -7.55 -31.63
CA ARG A 439 10.62 -6.85 -30.35
C ARG A 439 9.76 -7.57 -29.31
N VAL A 440 8.55 -7.98 -29.69
CA VAL A 440 7.68 -8.70 -28.79
C VAL A 440 8.35 -9.99 -28.34
N GLN A 441 8.91 -10.75 -29.28
CA GLN A 441 9.57 -12.02 -28.96
C GLN A 441 10.76 -11.81 -28.02
N SER A 442 11.55 -10.77 -28.27
CA SER A 442 12.71 -10.47 -27.44
C SER A 442 12.31 -10.13 -26.01
N LEU A 443 11.27 -9.33 -25.83
CA LEU A 443 10.81 -8.97 -24.49
C LEU A 443 10.17 -10.16 -23.78
N LEU A 444 9.40 -10.98 -24.51
CA LEU A 444 8.80 -12.17 -23.90
C LEU A 444 9.84 -13.19 -23.42
N ALA A 445 11.04 -13.14 -23.97
CA ALA A 445 12.12 -14.04 -23.54
C ALA A 445 12.71 -13.67 -22.18
N ILE A 446 12.30 -12.55 -21.58
CA ILE A 446 12.77 -12.19 -20.24
C ILE A 446 12.03 -13.07 -19.23
N LYS A 447 12.70 -14.13 -18.78
CA LYS A 447 12.08 -15.14 -17.93
C LYS A 447 11.66 -14.58 -16.57
N ALA A 448 12.40 -13.61 -16.06
CA ALA A 448 12.07 -13.02 -14.76
C ALA A 448 10.68 -12.35 -14.79
N ILE A 449 10.20 -11.97 -15.96
CA ILE A 449 8.88 -11.34 -16.09
C ILE A 449 7.84 -12.35 -16.56
N PHE A 450 8.11 -13.04 -17.66
CA PHE A 450 7.09 -13.82 -18.37
C PHE A 450 7.13 -15.32 -18.06
N GLY A 451 8.15 -15.77 -17.33
CA GLY A 451 8.29 -17.18 -17.01
C GLY A 451 8.69 -18.00 -18.22
N ASP A 452 8.54 -19.31 -18.08
CA ASP A 452 8.85 -20.25 -19.17
C ASP A 452 7.64 -20.57 -20.01
N ASP A 453 6.43 -20.37 -19.47
CA ASP A 453 5.20 -20.82 -20.11
C ASP A 453 4.66 -19.82 -21.12
N LEU A 454 4.59 -18.56 -20.77
CA LEU A 454 3.92 -17.57 -21.63
C LEU A 454 4.60 -17.37 -22.98
N PRO A 455 5.93 -17.30 -23.07
CA PRO A 455 6.55 -17.14 -24.38
C PRO A 455 6.23 -18.28 -25.35
N ASP A 456 5.97 -19.46 -24.84
CA ASP A 456 5.66 -20.63 -25.67
C ASP A 456 4.17 -20.79 -25.95
N ASN A 457 3.32 -19.93 -25.38
CA ASN A 457 1.89 -20.01 -25.63
C ASN A 457 1.54 -19.22 -26.88
N SER A 458 1.05 -19.91 -27.92
CA SER A 458 0.83 -19.26 -29.20
C SER A 458 -0.32 -18.25 -29.15
N LEU A 459 -1.37 -18.56 -28.39
CA LEU A 459 -2.50 -17.62 -28.29
C LEU A 459 -2.09 -16.32 -27.59
N PHE A 460 -1.38 -16.44 -26.48
CA PHE A 460 -0.89 -15.27 -25.75
C PHE A 460 0.02 -14.43 -26.63
N THR A 461 1.00 -15.09 -27.28
CA THR A 461 1.95 -14.40 -28.13
C THR A 461 1.24 -13.66 -29.28
N ALA A 462 0.26 -14.35 -29.90
CA ALA A 462 -0.47 -13.74 -31.01
C ALA A 462 -1.25 -12.51 -30.56
N LYS A 463 -1.94 -12.59 -29.40
CA LYS A 463 -2.74 -11.45 -28.94
C LYS A 463 -1.86 -10.25 -28.54
N VAL A 464 -0.75 -10.50 -27.87
CA VAL A 464 0.16 -9.42 -27.50
C VAL A 464 0.78 -8.80 -28.75
N THR A 465 1.19 -9.64 -29.69
CA THR A 465 1.78 -9.13 -30.94
C THR A 465 0.78 -8.28 -31.71
N GLU A 466 -0.45 -8.74 -31.84
CA GLU A 466 -1.49 -7.96 -32.54
C GLU A 466 -1.68 -6.60 -31.88
N ALA A 467 -1.76 -6.57 -30.55
CA ALA A 467 -1.94 -5.31 -29.83
C ALA A 467 -0.73 -4.39 -30.01
N TYR A 468 0.47 -4.97 -29.95
CA TYR A 468 1.69 -4.17 -30.09
C TYR A 468 1.79 -3.56 -31.48
N LEU A 469 1.48 -4.33 -32.50
CA LEU A 469 1.52 -3.81 -33.88
C LEU A 469 0.48 -2.72 -34.07
N SER A 470 -0.69 -2.83 -33.43
CA SER A 470 -1.67 -1.76 -33.49
C SER A 470 -1.15 -0.48 -32.83
N LEU A 471 -0.46 -0.63 -31.69
CA LEU A 471 0.12 0.55 -31.02
C LEU A 471 1.16 1.24 -31.90
N LEU A 472 1.97 0.45 -32.62
CA LEU A 472 2.95 1.02 -33.54
C LEU A 472 2.29 1.73 -34.71
N ALA A 473 1.26 1.12 -35.29
CA ALA A 473 0.64 1.63 -36.50
C ALA A 473 -0.29 2.80 -36.24
N HIS A 474 -1.02 2.77 -35.13
CA HIS A 474 -2.12 3.71 -34.90
C HIS A 474 -1.98 4.57 -33.65
N GLY A 475 -1.07 4.21 -32.77
CA GLY A 475 -0.90 4.92 -31.51
C GLY A 475 -1.82 4.42 -30.42
N ALA A 476 -1.60 4.91 -29.19
CA ALA A 476 -2.32 4.40 -28.02
C ALA A 476 -3.79 4.82 -28.03
N LYS A 477 -4.09 6.09 -28.35
CA LYS A 477 -5.47 6.56 -28.34
C LYS A 477 -6.36 5.74 -29.27
N ALA A 478 -5.92 5.56 -30.51
CA ALA A 478 -6.72 4.82 -31.50
C ALA A 478 -6.83 3.36 -31.12
N THR A 479 -5.75 2.77 -30.61
CA THR A 479 -5.78 1.35 -30.24
C THR A 479 -6.71 1.12 -29.05
N VAL A 480 -6.64 1.96 -28.03
CA VAL A 480 -7.55 1.82 -26.90
C VAL A 480 -9.00 1.99 -27.34
N ALA A 481 -9.27 2.96 -28.22
CA ALA A 481 -10.63 3.13 -28.74
C ALA A 481 -11.14 1.87 -29.45
N LYS A 482 -10.27 1.26 -30.24
CA LYS A 482 -10.62 0.03 -30.94
C LYS A 482 -10.89 -1.12 -29.96
N TYR A 483 -10.04 -1.27 -28.97
CA TYR A 483 -10.18 -2.36 -27.99
C TYR A 483 -11.34 -2.16 -27.03
N SER A 484 -11.72 -0.89 -26.78
CA SER A 484 -12.78 -0.60 -25.80
C SER A 484 -14.15 -1.08 -26.27
N VAL A 485 -14.34 -1.34 -27.56
CA VAL A 485 -15.61 -1.79 -28.12
C VAL A 485 -15.58 -3.27 -28.54
N LYS A 486 -14.50 -3.99 -28.29
CA LYS A 486 -14.42 -5.40 -28.65
C LYS A 486 -15.29 -6.29 -27.79
#